data_1c07b12393d71559ca92df430813179a
#
_entry.id   1c07b12393d71559ca92df430813179a
#
_cell.length_a   1.000
_cell.length_b   1.000
_cell.length_c   1.000
_cell.angle_alpha   90.00
_cell.angle_beta   90.00
_cell.angle_gamma   90.00
#
_symmetry.space_group_name_H-M   'P 1'
#
loop_
_entity.id
_entity.type
_entity.pdbx_description
1 polymer ?
#
loop_
_entity_poly.entity_id
_entity_poly.type
_entity_poly.pdbx_seq_one_letter_code
_entity_poly.pdbx_strand_id
1 'polypeptide(L)'
;GLGDVYKRQDMPVDSLDADGKKHLFHNFSWMMEDVKNHNYCPNIITRGREPIDFSCFRLSEYVHTALDQKIMQNTDHADTNAYTMTEYDSISKVLEEYYASKNIYTRIRQKSVDLRKIVSTALERNRKKYQLQQKQLKDTEKRDKYKVYGELIHTYGYDLEEGAKQLEALNYYTNENVKIPLDPTLDAKANAQKYFDKYGKLKRTYEALTDLIEETKSEIDHLESIATSLDIALTEDDLVQIKEELVEYGYIKRKRTDKKAKIKSKPFHYISSDGYHMYVGKNNYQNEELTFKFATGNDWWFHAKGMPGSHVVVKTNNETDLPDRMFEAVSY
;
A
#
# COMPACT_ATOMS: atom_id res chain seq x y z
N GLY A 1 -1.30 -15.53 -31.83
CA GLY A 1 -2.26 -15.15 -31.61
C GLY A 1 -3.15 -14.30 -30.68
N LEU A 2 -2.98 -14.41 -29.38
CA LEU A 2 -3.80 -13.66 -28.40
C LEU A 2 -3.64 -12.12 -28.51
N GLY A 3 -2.48 -11.61 -28.92
CA GLY A 3 -2.25 -10.18 -29.10
C GLY A 3 -3.02 -9.52 -30.25
N ASP A 4 -3.58 -10.30 -31.15
CA ASP A 4 -4.28 -9.78 -32.34
C ASP A 4 -5.79 -9.57 -32.07
N VAL A 5 -6.36 -10.30 -31.11
CA VAL A 5 -7.77 -10.20 -30.70
C VAL A 5 -8.03 -8.86 -30.00
N TYR A 6 -7.14 -8.43 -29.11
CA TYR A 6 -7.27 -7.16 -28.39
C TYR A 6 -7.08 -5.92 -29.27
N LYS A 7 -6.34 -6.02 -30.36
CA LYS A 7 -6.13 -4.89 -31.30
C LYS A 7 -7.33 -4.59 -32.19
N ARG A 8 -8.33 -5.48 -32.25
CA ARG A 8 -9.46 -5.35 -33.17
C ARG A 8 -10.79 -4.99 -32.49
N GLN A 9 -10.83 -4.88 -31.15
CA GLN A 9 -12.07 -4.61 -30.42
C GLN A 9 -12.72 -3.24 -30.78
N ASP A 10 -11.90 -2.24 -31.08
CA ASP A 10 -12.38 -0.91 -31.46
C ASP A 10 -12.42 -0.68 -32.98
N MET A 11 -12.22 -1.72 -33.78
CA MET A 11 -12.26 -1.59 -35.25
C MET A 11 -13.69 -1.51 -35.76
N PRO A 12 -14.05 -0.54 -36.62
CA PRO A 12 -15.33 -0.53 -37.31
C PRO A 12 -15.52 -1.81 -38.14
N VAL A 13 -16.72 -2.37 -38.10
CA VAL A 13 -17.06 -3.64 -38.81
C VAL A 13 -16.74 -3.57 -40.30
N ASP A 14 -16.88 -2.37 -40.90
CA ASP A 14 -16.57 -2.15 -42.33
C ASP A 14 -15.08 -2.29 -42.65
N SER A 15 -14.20 -2.07 -41.67
CA SER A 15 -12.74 -2.19 -41.85
C SER A 15 -12.22 -3.62 -41.66
N LEU A 16 -13.08 -4.57 -41.24
CA LEU A 16 -12.71 -5.96 -41.09
C LEU A 16 -12.54 -6.65 -42.45
N ASP A 17 -11.50 -7.46 -42.58
CA ASP A 17 -11.32 -8.37 -43.71
C ASP A 17 -12.39 -9.49 -43.74
N ALA A 18 -12.38 -10.31 -44.78
CA ALA A 18 -13.36 -11.37 -44.97
C ALA A 18 -13.32 -12.41 -43.84
N ASP A 19 -12.15 -12.73 -43.30
CA ASP A 19 -11.98 -13.70 -42.21
C ASP A 19 -12.39 -13.10 -40.87
N GLY A 20 -12.11 -11.82 -40.62
CA GLY A 20 -12.59 -11.09 -39.45
C GLY A 20 -14.12 -10.98 -39.43
N LYS A 21 -14.77 -10.76 -40.56
CA LYS A 21 -16.24 -10.77 -40.68
C LYS A 21 -16.83 -12.13 -40.42
N LYS A 22 -16.21 -13.20 -40.95
CA LYS A 22 -16.63 -14.59 -40.65
C LYS A 22 -16.50 -14.94 -39.18
N HIS A 23 -15.39 -14.56 -38.56
CA HIS A 23 -15.16 -14.80 -37.15
C HIS A 23 -16.19 -14.06 -36.28
N LEU A 24 -16.45 -12.80 -36.57
CA LEU A 24 -17.47 -11.99 -35.88
C LEU A 24 -18.86 -12.65 -36.02
N PHE A 25 -19.25 -13.06 -37.23
CA PHE A 25 -20.51 -13.72 -37.47
C PHE A 25 -20.60 -15.07 -36.75
N HIS A 26 -19.54 -15.81 -36.65
CA HIS A 26 -19.50 -17.10 -35.96
C HIS A 26 -19.72 -16.91 -34.44
N ASN A 27 -19.02 -15.92 -33.82
CA ASN A 27 -19.22 -15.59 -32.40
C ASN A 27 -20.65 -15.08 -32.12
N PHE A 28 -21.20 -14.24 -33.02
CA PHE A 28 -22.58 -13.81 -32.94
C PHE A 28 -23.56 -14.99 -33.01
N SER A 29 -23.31 -15.97 -33.92
CA SER A 29 -24.13 -17.15 -34.08
C SER A 29 -24.13 -18.03 -32.83
N TRP A 30 -22.98 -18.22 -32.17
CA TRP A 30 -22.87 -18.91 -30.88
C TRP A 30 -23.66 -18.20 -29.77
N MET A 31 -23.52 -16.89 -29.66
CA MET A 31 -24.31 -16.12 -28.70
C MET A 31 -25.82 -16.27 -28.93
N MET A 32 -26.25 -16.25 -30.21
CA MET A 32 -27.67 -16.47 -30.55
C MET A 32 -28.15 -17.91 -30.30
N GLU A 33 -27.26 -18.90 -30.36
CA GLU A 33 -27.55 -20.28 -29.99
C GLU A 33 -27.73 -20.42 -28.47
N ASP A 34 -26.89 -19.78 -27.68
CA ASP A 34 -27.05 -19.69 -26.22
C ASP A 34 -28.39 -19.02 -25.85
N VAL A 35 -28.77 -17.94 -26.53
CA VAL A 35 -30.09 -17.31 -26.35
C VAL A 35 -31.24 -18.27 -26.63
N LYS A 36 -31.18 -19.02 -27.73
CA LYS A 36 -32.20 -20.00 -28.11
C LYS A 36 -32.33 -21.16 -27.13
N ASN A 37 -31.19 -21.58 -26.57
CA ASN A 37 -31.10 -22.67 -25.63
C ASN A 37 -31.31 -22.27 -24.18
N HIS A 38 -31.56 -20.97 -23.93
CA HIS A 38 -31.67 -20.38 -22.58
C HIS A 38 -30.44 -20.59 -21.69
N ASN A 39 -29.25 -20.66 -22.30
CA ASN A 39 -27.97 -20.82 -21.61
C ASN A 39 -27.50 -19.47 -21.09
N TYR A 40 -28.15 -18.96 -20.06
CA TYR A 40 -27.80 -17.69 -19.45
C TYR A 40 -26.91 -17.90 -18.20
N CYS A 41 -25.98 -16.98 -18.00
CA CYS A 41 -25.14 -16.89 -16.82
C CYS A 41 -25.13 -15.42 -16.35
N PRO A 42 -26.22 -14.97 -15.69
CA PRO A 42 -26.30 -13.59 -15.21
C PRO A 42 -25.19 -13.31 -14.21
N ASN A 43 -24.36 -12.30 -14.46
CA ASN A 43 -23.20 -12.03 -13.62
C ASN A 43 -22.88 -10.54 -13.53
N ILE A 44 -22.17 -10.19 -12.45
CA ILE A 44 -21.54 -8.88 -12.24
C ILE A 44 -20.03 -9.08 -12.19
N ILE A 45 -19.32 -8.23 -12.89
CA ILE A 45 -17.87 -8.16 -12.88
C ILE A 45 -17.46 -6.98 -12.01
N THR A 46 -16.62 -7.25 -11.00
CA THR A 46 -16.05 -6.25 -10.12
C THR A 46 -14.53 -6.20 -10.27
N ARG A 47 -13.93 -5.03 -10.05
CA ARG A 47 -12.49 -4.83 -9.86
C ARG A 47 -12.28 -4.36 -8.43
N GLY A 48 -11.77 -5.24 -7.57
CA GLY A 48 -11.87 -5.04 -6.14
C GLY A 48 -13.33 -4.91 -5.70
N ARG A 49 -13.74 -3.74 -5.20
CA ARG A 49 -15.14 -3.45 -4.80
C ARG A 49 -15.95 -2.65 -5.83
N GLU A 50 -15.32 -2.18 -6.90
CA GLU A 50 -16.01 -1.41 -7.92
C GLU A 50 -16.72 -2.32 -8.91
N PRO A 51 -18.06 -2.26 -9.05
CA PRO A 51 -18.76 -2.94 -10.12
C PRO A 51 -18.41 -2.26 -11.45
N ILE A 52 -17.75 -3.02 -12.34
CA ILE A 52 -17.26 -2.54 -13.63
C ILE A 52 -18.29 -2.77 -14.72
N ASP A 53 -18.79 -4.00 -14.82
CA ASP A 53 -19.65 -4.44 -15.88
C ASP A 53 -20.63 -5.51 -15.41
N PHE A 54 -21.65 -5.79 -16.22
CA PHE A 54 -22.59 -6.90 -15.98
C PHE A 54 -23.04 -7.51 -17.31
N SER A 55 -23.43 -8.78 -17.27
CA SER A 55 -23.88 -9.49 -18.47
C SER A 55 -24.84 -10.62 -18.11
N CYS A 56 -25.64 -11.06 -19.09
CA CYS A 56 -26.36 -12.33 -19.02
C CYS A 56 -25.54 -13.52 -19.58
N PHE A 57 -24.32 -13.27 -20.06
CA PHE A 57 -23.37 -14.27 -20.54
C PHE A 57 -22.02 -14.12 -19.87
N ARG A 58 -21.19 -15.16 -19.91
CA ARG A 58 -19.80 -15.05 -19.47
C ARG A 58 -19.01 -14.24 -20.48
N LEU A 59 -18.46 -13.10 -20.04
CA LEU A 59 -17.63 -12.24 -20.86
C LEU A 59 -16.19 -12.80 -20.88
N SER A 60 -15.76 -13.31 -22.02
CA SER A 60 -14.44 -13.92 -22.21
C SER A 60 -13.28 -12.96 -21.92
N GLU A 61 -13.48 -11.66 -22.12
CA GLU A 61 -12.52 -10.60 -21.82
C GLU A 61 -12.04 -10.65 -20.37
N TYR A 62 -12.96 -10.83 -19.42
CA TYR A 62 -12.63 -10.87 -18.00
C TYR A 62 -12.22 -12.26 -17.50
N VAL A 63 -12.68 -13.34 -18.17
CA VAL A 63 -12.35 -14.72 -17.82
C VAL A 63 -10.86 -15.01 -18.07
N HIS A 64 -10.33 -14.55 -19.20
CA HIS A 64 -8.90 -14.73 -19.51
C HIS A 64 -8.02 -13.97 -18.51
N THR A 65 -8.40 -12.74 -18.16
CA THR A 65 -7.67 -11.95 -17.15
C THR A 65 -7.68 -12.61 -15.77
N ALA A 66 -8.82 -13.22 -15.37
CA ALA A 66 -8.94 -13.92 -14.09
C ALA A 66 -8.18 -15.27 -14.07
N LEU A 67 -8.06 -15.97 -15.22
CA LEU A 67 -7.28 -17.21 -15.34
C LEU A 67 -5.77 -16.91 -15.33
N ASP A 68 -5.34 -15.88 -16.04
CA ASP A 68 -3.95 -15.41 -16.06
C ASP A 68 -3.52 -14.92 -14.67
N GLN A 69 -4.42 -14.29 -13.93
CA GLN A 69 -4.19 -13.89 -12.55
C GLN A 69 -4.12 -15.08 -11.58
N LYS A 70 -4.93 -16.13 -11.75
CA LYS A 70 -4.80 -17.38 -10.97
C LYS A 70 -3.47 -18.10 -11.23
N ILE A 71 -2.92 -17.99 -12.42
CA ILE A 71 -1.60 -18.54 -12.78
C ILE A 71 -0.49 -17.68 -12.18
N MET A 72 -0.68 -16.36 -12.06
CA MET A 72 0.26 -15.44 -11.40
C MET A 72 0.15 -15.38 -9.87
N GLN A 73 -0.94 -15.86 -9.28
CA GLN A 73 -1.17 -15.93 -7.82
C GLN A 73 -0.27 -16.92 -7.07
N ASN A 74 0.68 -17.57 -7.74
CA ASN A 74 1.83 -18.18 -7.07
C ASN A 74 2.91 -17.19 -6.64
N THR A 75 2.66 -15.89 -6.71
CA THR A 75 3.51 -14.82 -6.17
C THR A 75 2.74 -14.08 -5.06
N ASP A 76 3.40 -13.92 -3.91
CA ASP A 76 2.92 -13.45 -2.60
C ASP A 76 2.25 -12.04 -2.53
N HIS A 77 1.68 -11.53 -3.60
CA HIS A 77 0.96 -10.24 -3.60
C HIS A 77 -0.44 -10.41 -4.18
N ALA A 78 -1.46 -10.35 -3.32
CA ALA A 78 -2.86 -10.21 -3.73
C ALA A 78 -3.01 -8.89 -4.52
N ASP A 79 -3.22 -8.99 -5.84
CA ASP A 79 -3.43 -7.83 -6.69
C ASP A 79 -4.84 -7.28 -6.42
N THR A 80 -4.92 -6.12 -5.74
CA THR A 80 -6.18 -5.41 -5.45
C THR A 80 -6.93 -4.97 -6.72
N ASN A 81 -6.35 -5.17 -7.89
CA ASN A 81 -6.93 -4.89 -9.21
C ASN A 81 -7.52 -6.13 -9.90
N ALA A 82 -7.56 -7.28 -9.24
CA ALA A 82 -8.11 -8.49 -9.82
C ALA A 82 -9.60 -8.33 -10.17
N TYR A 83 -9.98 -8.82 -11.35
CA TYR A 83 -11.38 -8.90 -11.73
C TYR A 83 -12.01 -10.13 -11.08
N THR A 84 -13.21 -9.94 -10.50
CA THR A 84 -13.99 -11.02 -9.90
C THR A 84 -15.35 -11.06 -10.58
N MET A 85 -15.81 -12.25 -10.96
CA MET A 85 -17.13 -12.49 -11.54
C MET A 85 -18.02 -13.18 -10.51
N THR A 86 -19.15 -12.55 -10.20
CA THR A 86 -20.18 -13.11 -9.31
C THR A 86 -21.43 -13.44 -10.11
N GLU A 87 -21.89 -14.70 -10.06
CA GLU A 87 -23.07 -15.18 -10.75
C GLU A 87 -24.34 -14.99 -9.90
N TYR A 88 -25.48 -14.77 -10.58
CA TYR A 88 -26.79 -14.54 -9.96
C TYR A 88 -27.86 -15.39 -10.64
N ASP A 89 -28.98 -15.61 -9.94
CA ASP A 89 -30.10 -16.44 -10.44
C ASP A 89 -30.86 -15.78 -11.61
N SER A 90 -30.81 -14.47 -11.75
CA SER A 90 -31.51 -13.75 -12.81
C SER A 90 -30.84 -12.43 -13.18
N ILE A 91 -31.04 -11.99 -14.43
CA ILE A 91 -30.56 -10.69 -14.90
C ILE A 91 -31.25 -9.51 -14.17
N SER A 92 -32.48 -9.68 -13.72
CA SER A 92 -33.17 -8.65 -12.92
C SER A 92 -32.45 -8.41 -11.60
N LYS A 93 -31.99 -9.49 -10.94
CA LYS A 93 -31.18 -9.41 -9.72
C LYS A 93 -29.84 -8.74 -9.98
N VAL A 94 -29.18 -9.10 -11.09
CA VAL A 94 -27.92 -8.47 -11.52
C VAL A 94 -28.10 -6.97 -11.71
N LEU A 95 -29.15 -6.52 -12.41
CA LEU A 95 -29.41 -5.10 -12.64
C LEU A 95 -29.65 -4.34 -11.32
N GLU A 96 -30.46 -4.92 -10.43
CA GLU A 96 -30.73 -4.34 -9.11
C GLU A 96 -29.42 -4.13 -8.32
N GLU A 97 -28.64 -5.19 -8.16
CA GLU A 97 -27.39 -5.18 -7.37
C GLU A 97 -26.30 -4.30 -8.02
N TYR A 98 -26.15 -4.40 -9.36
CA TYR A 98 -25.15 -3.60 -10.08
C TYR A 98 -25.39 -2.11 -9.92
N TYR A 99 -26.61 -1.64 -10.22
CA TYR A 99 -26.91 -0.21 -10.15
C TYR A 99 -26.97 0.32 -8.72
N ALA A 100 -27.43 -0.48 -7.76
CA ALA A 100 -27.37 -0.10 -6.34
C ALA A 100 -25.91 0.07 -5.88
N SER A 101 -25.06 -0.91 -6.13
CA SER A 101 -23.64 -0.90 -5.75
C SER A 101 -22.87 0.20 -6.49
N LYS A 102 -23.07 0.35 -7.79
CA LYS A 102 -22.44 1.40 -8.63
C LYS A 102 -22.79 2.80 -8.16
N ASN A 103 -24.07 3.02 -7.81
CA ASN A 103 -24.54 4.31 -7.33
C ASN A 103 -23.91 4.68 -5.97
N ILE A 104 -23.87 3.74 -5.02
CA ILE A 104 -23.18 3.93 -3.72
C ILE A 104 -21.71 4.24 -3.96
N TYR A 105 -21.01 3.40 -4.72
CA TYR A 105 -19.60 3.57 -5.00
C TYR A 105 -19.27 4.93 -5.62
N THR A 106 -20.01 5.31 -6.66
CA THR A 106 -19.80 6.60 -7.35
C THR A 106 -20.06 7.78 -6.43
N ARG A 107 -21.13 7.74 -5.62
CA ARG A 107 -21.47 8.81 -4.67
C ARG A 107 -20.39 8.97 -3.59
N ILE A 108 -19.94 7.88 -3.00
CA ILE A 108 -18.89 7.91 -1.96
C ILE A 108 -17.57 8.38 -2.55
N ARG A 109 -17.22 7.91 -3.76
CA ARG A 109 -16.01 8.35 -4.45
C ARG A 109 -16.02 9.84 -4.74
N GLN A 110 -17.13 10.40 -5.23
CA GLN A 110 -17.28 11.84 -5.45
C GLN A 110 -17.16 12.65 -4.15
N LYS A 111 -17.80 12.20 -3.06
CA LYS A 111 -17.73 12.87 -1.76
C LYS A 111 -16.36 12.76 -1.09
N SER A 112 -15.57 11.77 -1.43
CA SER A 112 -14.22 11.55 -0.88
C SER A 112 -13.09 12.21 -1.67
N VAL A 113 -13.36 12.87 -2.81
CA VAL A 113 -12.33 13.45 -3.69
C VAL A 113 -11.36 14.36 -2.94
N ASP A 114 -11.87 15.27 -2.11
CA ASP A 114 -11.02 16.20 -1.37
C ASP A 114 -10.17 15.48 -0.32
N LEU A 115 -10.74 14.51 0.40
CA LEU A 115 -10.01 13.71 1.39
C LEU A 115 -8.90 12.90 0.71
N ARG A 116 -9.20 12.26 -0.41
CA ARG A 116 -8.23 11.50 -1.22
C ARG A 116 -7.09 12.39 -1.71
N LYS A 117 -7.40 13.61 -2.16
CA LYS A 117 -6.40 14.57 -2.59
C LYS A 117 -5.47 14.99 -1.45
N ILE A 118 -6.01 15.22 -0.26
CA ILE A 118 -5.23 15.55 0.93
C ILE A 118 -4.28 14.40 1.27
N VAL A 119 -4.79 13.17 1.34
CA VAL A 119 -4.00 11.98 1.67
C VAL A 119 -2.91 11.72 0.60
N SER A 120 -3.26 11.76 -0.68
CA SER A 120 -2.29 11.53 -1.77
C SER A 120 -1.17 12.58 -1.78
N THR A 121 -1.51 13.85 -1.54
CA THR A 121 -0.51 14.94 -1.46
C THR A 121 0.41 14.76 -0.25
N ALA A 122 -0.14 14.37 0.92
CA ALA A 122 0.64 14.10 2.11
C ALA A 122 1.56 12.88 1.93
N LEU A 123 1.06 11.79 1.32
CA LEU A 123 1.85 10.61 0.97
C LEU A 123 3.01 10.94 0.03
N GLU A 124 2.75 11.67 -1.04
CA GLU A 124 3.80 12.07 -1.99
C GLU A 124 4.90 12.90 -1.30
N ARG A 125 4.51 13.86 -0.46
CA ARG A 125 5.45 14.68 0.30
C ARG A 125 6.29 13.83 1.26
N ASN A 126 5.68 12.93 2.02
CA ASN A 126 6.39 12.10 2.99
C ASN A 126 7.28 11.05 2.32
N ARG A 127 6.86 10.46 1.21
CA ARG A 127 7.70 9.56 0.40
C ARG A 127 8.94 10.27 -0.14
N LYS A 128 8.81 11.51 -0.65
CA LYS A 128 9.96 12.33 -1.07
C LYS A 128 10.90 12.67 0.10
N LYS A 129 10.33 13.04 1.27
CA LYS A 129 11.07 13.27 2.51
C LYS A 129 11.86 12.04 2.93
N TYR A 130 11.23 10.87 2.95
CA TYR A 130 11.84 9.59 3.30
C TYR A 130 13.01 9.24 2.37
N GLN A 131 12.84 9.37 1.07
CA GLN A 131 13.91 9.13 0.09
C GLN A 131 15.11 10.07 0.29
N LEU A 132 14.85 11.34 0.58
CA LEU A 132 15.93 12.32 0.87
C LEU A 132 16.66 11.95 2.15
N GLN A 133 15.95 11.61 3.23
CA GLN A 133 16.52 11.18 4.50
C GLN A 133 17.37 9.91 4.34
N GLN A 134 16.91 8.93 3.59
CA GLN A 134 17.70 7.73 3.29
C GLN A 134 18.99 8.04 2.54
N LYS A 135 18.93 8.94 1.53
CA LYS A 135 20.12 9.40 0.82
C LYS A 135 21.11 10.09 1.77
N GLN A 136 20.62 10.98 2.62
CA GLN A 136 21.44 11.67 3.61
C GLN A 136 22.05 10.70 4.63
N LEU A 137 21.29 9.68 5.08
CA LEU A 137 21.79 8.64 5.97
C LEU A 137 22.97 7.88 5.34
N LYS A 138 22.83 7.48 4.07
CA LYS A 138 23.90 6.83 3.32
C LYS A 138 25.16 7.69 3.22
N ASP A 139 25.01 9.01 3.07
CA ASP A 139 26.17 9.92 3.05
C ASP A 139 26.90 9.97 4.41
N THR A 140 26.26 9.60 5.51
CA THR A 140 26.88 9.52 6.84
C THR A 140 27.70 8.26 7.07
N GLU A 141 27.57 7.23 6.22
CA GLU A 141 28.34 5.97 6.31
C GLU A 141 29.87 6.23 6.23
N LYS A 142 30.26 7.33 5.57
CA LYS A 142 31.64 7.77 5.45
C LYS A 142 32.24 8.23 6.79
N ARG A 143 31.46 8.31 7.89
CA ARG A 143 31.91 8.86 9.18
C ARG A 143 33.11 8.10 9.75
N ASP A 144 33.09 6.78 9.66
CA ASP A 144 34.13 5.96 10.27
C ASP A 144 35.49 6.16 9.58
N LYS A 145 35.52 6.45 8.29
CA LYS A 145 36.70 6.87 7.57
C LYS A 145 37.34 8.11 8.19
N TYR A 146 36.56 9.10 8.60
CA TYR A 146 37.10 10.33 9.21
C TYR A 146 37.60 10.08 10.64
N LYS A 147 36.98 9.16 11.39
CA LYS A 147 37.51 8.72 12.67
C LYS A 147 38.89 8.11 12.51
N VAL A 148 39.02 7.13 11.59
CA VAL A 148 40.30 6.48 11.29
C VAL A 148 41.37 7.50 10.84
N TYR A 149 41.00 8.44 9.97
CA TYR A 149 41.95 9.50 9.55
C TYR A 149 42.44 10.35 10.71
N GLY A 150 41.54 10.76 11.61
CA GLY A 150 41.94 11.49 12.84
C GLY A 150 42.89 10.69 13.73
N GLU A 151 42.61 9.41 13.94
CA GLU A 151 43.43 8.50 14.74
C GLU A 151 44.82 8.27 14.10
N LEU A 152 44.88 8.06 12.79
CA LEU A 152 46.14 7.83 12.06
C LEU A 152 47.01 9.13 12.07
N ILE A 153 46.41 10.30 11.89
CA ILE A 153 47.14 11.58 11.99
C ILE A 153 47.66 11.77 13.41
N HIS A 154 46.86 11.44 14.42
CA HIS A 154 47.29 11.53 15.82
C HIS A 154 48.44 10.59 16.15
N THR A 155 48.48 9.40 15.54
CA THR A 155 49.51 8.37 15.78
C THR A 155 50.81 8.63 15.01
N TYR A 156 50.69 9.00 13.73
CA TYR A 156 51.84 9.11 12.81
C TYR A 156 52.20 10.58 12.43
N GLY A 157 51.45 11.55 12.95
CA GLY A 157 51.62 12.95 12.56
C GLY A 157 52.78 13.69 13.23
N TYR A 158 53.54 13.02 14.14
CA TYR A 158 54.66 13.66 14.86
C TYR A 158 55.89 13.94 13.97
N ASP A 159 56.06 13.21 12.87
CA ASP A 159 57.14 13.38 11.88
C ASP A 159 56.70 14.21 10.65
N LEU A 160 55.53 14.85 10.68
CA LEU A 160 55.03 15.63 9.54
C LEU A 160 55.80 16.97 9.43
N GLU A 161 56.31 17.25 8.24
CA GLU A 161 56.89 18.54 7.89
C GLU A 161 55.83 19.65 7.85
N GLU A 162 56.19 20.87 8.21
CA GLU A 162 55.28 22.04 8.08
C GLU A 162 54.87 22.22 6.61
N GLY A 163 53.54 22.37 6.39
CA GLY A 163 53.01 22.55 5.04
C GLY A 163 52.72 21.23 4.29
N ALA A 164 52.84 20.09 4.93
CA ALA A 164 52.51 18.79 4.31
C ALA A 164 51.04 18.75 3.85
N LYS A 165 50.83 18.31 2.61
CA LYS A 165 49.50 18.21 1.97
C LYS A 165 48.81 16.86 2.16
N GLN A 166 49.58 15.85 2.54
CA GLN A 166 49.08 14.47 2.74
C GLN A 166 49.97 13.72 3.74
N LEU A 167 49.39 12.76 4.43
CA LEU A 167 50.05 11.76 5.25
C LEU A 167 49.82 10.39 4.62
N GLU A 168 50.89 9.63 4.39
CA GLU A 168 50.79 8.19 4.11
C GLU A 168 51.02 7.41 5.39
N ALA A 169 50.04 6.63 5.80
CA ALA A 169 50.10 5.87 7.05
C ALA A 169 49.47 4.48 6.86
N LEU A 170 50.01 3.52 7.59
CA LEU A 170 49.42 2.19 7.66
C LEU A 170 48.16 2.22 8.50
N ASN A 171 47.05 1.89 7.88
CA ASN A 171 45.79 1.69 8.60
C ASN A 171 45.84 0.35 9.34
N TYR A 172 46.03 0.40 10.64
CA TYR A 172 46.13 -0.77 11.49
C TYR A 172 44.81 -1.56 11.63
N TYR A 173 43.68 -1.04 11.16
CA TYR A 173 42.40 -1.76 11.11
C TYR A 173 42.29 -2.66 9.87
N THR A 174 42.82 -2.20 8.72
CA THR A 174 42.75 -2.94 7.44
C THR A 174 44.06 -3.49 6.95
N ASN A 175 45.18 -3.12 7.62
CA ASN A 175 46.55 -3.46 7.24
C ASN A 175 46.95 -2.97 5.82
N GLU A 176 46.35 -1.85 5.39
CA GLU A 176 46.59 -1.20 4.09
C GLU A 176 47.15 0.19 4.28
N ASN A 177 48.01 0.63 3.36
CA ASN A 177 48.48 2.02 3.36
C ASN A 177 47.39 2.95 2.84
N VAL A 178 47.11 4.01 3.60
CA VAL A 178 46.09 5.01 3.28
C VAL A 178 46.73 6.38 3.14
N LYS A 179 46.35 7.11 2.07
CA LYS A 179 46.72 8.53 1.88
C LYS A 179 45.63 9.43 2.46
N ILE A 180 46.02 10.19 3.45
CA ILE A 180 45.15 11.11 4.19
C ILE A 180 45.44 12.54 3.73
N PRO A 181 44.49 13.25 3.11
CA PRO A 181 44.68 14.66 2.77
C PRO A 181 44.80 15.54 4.02
N LEU A 182 45.75 16.45 4.01
CA LEU A 182 45.99 17.41 5.09
C LEU A 182 45.78 18.84 4.61
N ASP A 183 45.39 19.70 5.51
CA ASP A 183 45.41 21.13 5.31
C ASP A 183 46.81 21.65 5.64
N PRO A 184 47.58 22.19 4.65
CA PRO A 184 48.95 22.59 4.85
C PRO A 184 49.10 23.84 5.76
N THR A 185 47.99 24.51 6.04
CA THR A 185 47.99 25.67 6.96
C THR A 185 47.83 25.30 8.43
N LEU A 186 47.58 24.00 8.71
CA LEU A 186 47.32 23.48 10.04
C LEU A 186 48.40 22.48 10.44
N ASP A 187 48.72 22.45 11.72
CA ASP A 187 49.58 21.41 12.29
C ASP A 187 48.91 20.04 12.31
N ALA A 188 49.63 19.00 12.65
CA ALA A 188 49.11 17.64 12.70
C ALA A 188 47.93 17.52 13.67
N LYS A 189 48.01 18.14 14.84
CA LYS A 189 46.97 18.11 15.87
C LYS A 189 45.67 18.77 15.40
N ALA A 190 45.76 19.93 14.76
CA ALA A 190 44.62 20.66 14.24
C ALA A 190 43.99 19.93 13.05
N ASN A 191 44.80 19.27 12.18
CA ASN A 191 44.31 18.41 11.13
C ASN A 191 43.56 17.19 11.70
N ALA A 192 44.09 16.51 12.71
CA ALA A 192 43.40 15.40 13.39
C ALA A 192 42.06 15.86 13.99
N GLN A 193 42.07 17.02 14.70
CA GLN A 193 40.86 17.60 15.29
C GLN A 193 39.79 17.90 14.23
N LYS A 194 40.17 18.46 13.08
CA LYS A 194 39.27 18.71 11.94
C LYS A 194 38.56 17.44 11.44
N TYR A 195 39.27 16.31 11.43
CA TYR A 195 38.68 15.02 11.06
C TYR A 195 37.77 14.46 12.16
N PHE A 196 38.15 14.59 13.45
CA PHE A 196 37.29 14.20 14.57
C PHE A 196 36.01 15.04 14.63
N ASP A 197 36.09 16.34 14.37
CA ASP A 197 34.90 17.23 14.30
C ASP A 197 33.97 16.80 13.19
N LYS A 198 34.54 16.46 12.03
CA LYS A 198 33.76 15.92 10.88
C LYS A 198 33.10 14.58 11.21
N TYR A 199 33.82 13.68 11.87
CA TYR A 199 33.24 12.43 12.39
C TYR A 199 32.11 12.70 13.37
N GLY A 200 32.31 13.55 14.36
CA GLY A 200 31.33 13.89 15.38
C GLY A 200 30.07 14.54 14.79
N LYS A 201 30.23 15.40 13.78
CA LYS A 201 29.10 15.98 13.05
C LYS A 201 28.29 14.88 12.32
N LEU A 202 28.96 14.02 11.55
CA LEU A 202 28.31 12.95 10.80
C LEU A 202 27.65 11.91 11.72
N LYS A 203 28.28 11.58 12.87
CA LYS A 203 27.72 10.68 13.87
C LYS A 203 26.39 11.20 14.42
N ARG A 204 26.35 12.47 14.86
CA ARG A 204 25.11 13.11 15.35
C ARG A 204 24.04 13.18 14.26
N THR A 205 24.45 13.46 13.02
CA THR A 205 23.53 13.47 11.87
C THR A 205 22.95 12.07 11.61
N TYR A 206 23.78 11.02 11.72
CA TYR A 206 23.33 9.63 11.56
C TYR A 206 22.27 9.25 12.61
N GLU A 207 22.56 9.53 13.89
CA GLU A 207 21.64 9.24 15.00
C GLU A 207 20.30 9.97 14.81
N ALA A 208 20.34 11.28 14.55
CA ALA A 208 19.12 12.06 14.31
C ALA A 208 18.33 11.61 13.07
N LEU A 209 19.01 11.22 11.98
CA LEU A 209 18.34 10.74 10.78
C LEU A 209 17.71 9.36 10.96
N THR A 210 18.28 8.51 11.79
CA THR A 210 17.71 7.17 12.09
C THR A 210 16.32 7.33 12.71
N ASP A 211 16.20 8.16 13.74
CA ASP A 211 14.91 8.43 14.40
C ASP A 211 13.91 9.09 13.44
N LEU A 212 14.37 10.11 12.68
CA LEU A 212 13.52 10.82 11.73
C LEU A 212 13.02 9.93 10.56
N ILE A 213 13.78 8.92 10.16
CA ILE A 213 13.39 7.96 9.12
C ILE A 213 12.28 7.05 9.65
N GLU A 214 12.40 6.57 10.88
CA GLU A 214 11.37 5.75 11.53
C GLU A 214 10.06 6.54 11.71
N GLU A 215 10.14 7.78 12.19
CA GLU A 215 8.96 8.66 12.29
C GLU A 215 8.30 8.87 10.92
N THR A 216 9.10 9.20 9.89
CA THR A 216 8.57 9.46 8.55
C THR A 216 7.96 8.20 7.94
N LYS A 217 8.54 7.02 8.20
CA LYS A 217 7.99 5.74 7.75
C LYS A 217 6.65 5.45 8.44
N SER A 218 6.58 5.62 9.76
CA SER A 218 5.32 5.45 10.52
C SER A 218 4.22 6.39 10.01
N GLU A 219 4.56 7.63 9.63
CA GLU A 219 3.62 8.58 9.04
C GLU A 219 3.14 8.13 7.65
N ILE A 220 4.01 7.54 6.83
CA ILE A 220 3.64 6.96 5.54
C ILE A 220 2.68 5.77 5.75
N ASP A 221 3.02 4.84 6.63
CA ASP A 221 2.21 3.66 6.93
C ASP A 221 0.81 4.05 7.43
N HIS A 222 0.73 5.06 8.28
CA HIS A 222 -0.54 5.63 8.76
C HIS A 222 -1.36 6.26 7.62
N LEU A 223 -0.75 7.06 6.75
CA LEU A 223 -1.43 7.66 5.60
C LEU A 223 -1.89 6.61 4.58
N GLU A 224 -1.15 5.53 4.40
CA GLU A 224 -1.54 4.40 3.55
C GLU A 224 -2.74 3.66 4.15
N SER A 225 -2.81 3.50 5.47
CA SER A 225 -3.99 2.93 6.13
C SER A 225 -5.24 3.81 5.97
N ILE A 226 -5.09 5.14 6.02
CA ILE A 226 -6.19 6.07 5.72
C ILE A 226 -6.62 5.97 4.25
N ALA A 227 -5.68 5.84 3.31
CA ALA A 227 -6.00 5.63 1.91
C ALA A 227 -6.82 4.34 1.71
N THR A 228 -6.42 3.25 2.34
CA THR A 228 -7.17 1.99 2.35
C THR A 228 -8.57 2.18 2.97
N SER A 229 -8.67 2.92 4.08
CA SER A 229 -9.97 3.24 4.71
C SER A 229 -10.90 4.00 3.77
N LEU A 230 -10.36 4.94 2.97
CA LEU A 230 -11.12 5.66 1.94
C LEU A 230 -11.59 4.74 0.80
N ASP A 231 -10.85 3.67 0.50
CA ASP A 231 -11.21 2.71 -0.55
C ASP A 231 -12.30 1.74 -0.10
N ILE A 232 -12.36 1.41 1.19
CA ILE A 232 -13.37 0.51 1.75
C ILE A 232 -14.61 1.24 2.29
N ALA A 233 -14.61 2.57 2.37
CA ALA A 233 -15.75 3.36 2.82
C ALA A 233 -16.98 3.14 1.95
N LEU A 234 -18.14 2.84 2.55
CA LEU A 234 -19.42 2.62 1.88
C LEU A 234 -20.48 3.66 2.25
N THR A 235 -20.27 4.41 3.33
CA THR A 235 -21.25 5.38 3.84
C THR A 235 -20.63 6.75 4.05
N GLU A 236 -21.45 7.77 4.12
CA GLU A 236 -21.01 9.13 4.47
C GLU A 236 -20.49 9.19 5.90
N ASP A 237 -21.06 8.39 6.81
CA ASP A 237 -20.59 8.28 8.20
C ASP A 237 -19.16 7.71 8.28
N ASP A 238 -18.77 6.82 7.34
CA ASP A 238 -17.40 6.34 7.23
C ASP A 238 -16.45 7.49 6.84
N LEU A 239 -16.85 8.32 5.85
CA LEU A 239 -16.06 9.50 5.45
C LEU A 239 -15.94 10.54 6.56
N VAL A 240 -16.97 10.72 7.37
CA VAL A 240 -16.94 11.63 8.54
C VAL A 240 -15.88 11.14 9.54
N GLN A 241 -15.82 9.84 9.83
CA GLN A 241 -14.85 9.28 10.76
C GLN A 241 -13.41 9.42 10.24
N ILE A 242 -13.18 9.14 8.97
CA ILE A 242 -11.87 9.31 8.32
C ILE A 242 -11.45 10.81 8.33
N LYS A 243 -12.40 11.72 8.09
CA LYS A 243 -12.13 13.15 8.17
C LYS A 243 -11.72 13.60 9.58
N GLU A 244 -12.37 13.09 10.62
CA GLU A 244 -12.01 13.39 12.01
C GLU A 244 -10.59 12.89 12.32
N GLU A 245 -10.20 11.72 11.81
CA GLU A 245 -8.84 11.19 11.93
C GLU A 245 -7.81 12.12 11.26
N LEU A 246 -8.07 12.57 10.02
CA LEU A 246 -7.22 13.53 9.32
C LEU A 246 -7.11 14.89 10.04
N VAL A 247 -8.15 15.29 10.76
CA VAL A 247 -8.13 16.50 11.61
C VAL A 247 -7.29 16.29 12.85
N GLU A 248 -7.39 15.14 13.51
CA GLU A 248 -6.65 14.80 14.73
C GLU A 248 -5.14 14.74 14.47
N TYR A 249 -4.73 14.14 13.36
CA TYR A 249 -3.33 14.08 12.93
C TYR A 249 -2.82 15.34 12.21
N GLY A 250 -3.66 16.39 12.13
CA GLY A 250 -3.25 17.72 11.64
C GLY A 250 -3.17 17.89 10.14
N TYR A 251 -3.63 16.92 9.35
CA TYR A 251 -3.70 17.05 7.87
C TYR A 251 -4.81 17.99 7.42
N ILE A 252 -5.87 18.12 8.23
CA ILE A 252 -6.97 19.07 8.03
C ILE A 252 -7.05 20.00 9.23
N LYS A 253 -7.07 21.31 8.97
CA LYS A 253 -7.28 22.29 10.03
C LYS A 253 -8.75 22.35 10.45
N ARG A 254 -9.03 22.11 11.74
CA ARG A 254 -10.38 22.33 12.30
C ARG A 254 -10.68 23.83 12.36
N LYS A 255 -11.80 24.26 11.81
CA LYS A 255 -12.28 25.61 12.02
C LYS A 255 -12.80 25.77 13.45
N ARG A 256 -12.62 26.94 14.04
CA ARG A 256 -13.01 27.25 15.44
C ARG A 256 -14.51 27.02 15.72
N THR A 257 -15.33 27.08 14.66
CA THR A 257 -16.80 26.90 14.71
C THR A 257 -17.23 25.44 14.53
N ASP A 258 -16.34 24.54 14.15
CA ASP A 258 -16.70 23.15 13.85
C ASP A 258 -16.84 22.36 15.15
N LYS A 259 -18.05 21.90 15.42
CA LYS A 259 -18.30 20.92 16.50
C LYS A 259 -17.72 19.58 16.09
N LYS A 260 -17.20 18.82 17.06
CA LYS A 260 -16.78 17.44 16.82
C LYS A 260 -17.96 16.64 16.26
N ALA A 261 -17.78 16.00 15.11
CA ALA A 261 -18.86 15.24 14.50
C ALA A 261 -19.22 14.03 15.36
N LYS A 262 -20.52 13.70 15.42
CA LYS A 262 -20.95 12.47 16.09
C LYS A 262 -20.67 11.29 15.17
N ILE A 263 -19.76 10.42 15.59
CA ILE A 263 -19.40 9.22 14.82
C ILE A 263 -20.52 8.19 14.95
N LYS A 264 -21.04 7.74 13.81
CA LYS A 264 -22.09 6.72 13.73
C LYS A 264 -21.64 5.47 12.95
N SER A 265 -20.50 5.56 12.24
CA SER A 265 -19.94 4.42 11.53
C SER A 265 -19.62 3.28 12.50
N LYS A 266 -19.93 2.06 12.07
CA LYS A 266 -19.66 0.82 12.81
C LYS A 266 -18.83 -0.12 11.96
N PRO A 267 -18.04 -1.03 12.55
CA PRO A 267 -17.36 -2.09 11.84
C PRO A 267 -18.34 -2.89 10.96
N PHE A 268 -17.83 -3.52 9.91
CA PHE A 268 -18.60 -4.53 9.22
C PHE A 268 -18.84 -5.71 10.14
N HIS A 269 -20.00 -6.32 10.04
CA HIS A 269 -20.37 -7.50 10.76
C HIS A 269 -20.83 -8.57 9.79
N TYR A 270 -20.10 -9.68 9.76
CA TYR A 270 -20.41 -10.84 8.95
C TYR A 270 -20.65 -12.06 9.84
N ILE A 271 -21.32 -13.05 9.31
CA ILE A 271 -21.50 -14.34 9.95
C ILE A 271 -20.97 -15.39 8.97
N SER A 272 -20.02 -16.21 9.41
CA SER A 272 -19.49 -17.31 8.60
C SER A 272 -20.56 -18.39 8.35
N SER A 273 -20.30 -19.28 7.38
CA SER A 273 -21.16 -20.44 7.11
C SER A 273 -21.32 -21.35 8.33
N ASP A 274 -20.36 -21.33 9.24
CA ASP A 274 -20.34 -22.12 10.47
C ASP A 274 -20.94 -21.36 11.68
N GLY A 275 -21.46 -20.14 11.46
CA GLY A 275 -22.16 -19.34 12.46
C GLY A 275 -21.28 -18.43 13.32
N TYR A 276 -19.98 -18.30 13.03
CA TYR A 276 -19.10 -17.40 13.76
C TYR A 276 -19.31 -15.94 13.36
N HIS A 277 -19.37 -15.06 14.35
CA HIS A 277 -19.49 -13.63 14.12
C HIS A 277 -18.11 -13.00 13.87
N MET A 278 -17.95 -12.35 12.72
CA MET A 278 -16.74 -11.66 12.28
C MET A 278 -16.98 -10.15 12.25
N TYR A 279 -16.10 -9.39 12.88
CA TYR A 279 -16.16 -7.94 12.89
C TYR A 279 -14.91 -7.37 12.21
N VAL A 280 -15.12 -6.53 11.19
CA VAL A 280 -14.04 -6.00 10.35
C VAL A 280 -14.01 -4.48 10.46
N GLY A 281 -12.89 -3.93 10.91
CA GLY A 281 -12.70 -2.49 11.06
C GLY A 281 -12.55 -1.79 9.71
N LYS A 282 -13.18 -0.64 9.54
CA LYS A 282 -13.16 0.16 8.31
C LYS A 282 -12.10 1.25 8.32
N ASN A 283 -11.53 1.57 9.47
CA ASN A 283 -10.53 2.60 9.69
C ASN A 283 -9.77 2.34 10.99
N ASN A 284 -8.73 3.14 11.26
CA ASN A 284 -7.84 2.93 12.39
C ASN A 284 -8.56 3.00 13.75
N TYR A 285 -9.51 3.90 13.94
CA TYR A 285 -10.29 3.96 15.19
C TYR A 285 -11.08 2.67 15.45
N GLN A 286 -11.73 2.13 14.43
CA GLN A 286 -12.46 0.87 14.55
C GLN A 286 -11.52 -0.32 14.73
N ASN A 287 -10.35 -0.30 14.07
CA ASN A 287 -9.32 -1.31 14.25
C ASN A 287 -8.84 -1.33 15.73
N GLU A 288 -8.55 -0.15 16.31
CA GLU A 288 -8.19 -0.03 17.72
C GLU A 288 -9.31 -0.46 18.66
N GLU A 289 -10.54 -0.01 18.38
CA GLU A 289 -11.70 -0.38 19.19
C GLU A 289 -11.94 -1.89 19.18
N LEU A 290 -11.87 -2.52 18.01
CA LEU A 290 -12.01 -3.97 17.87
C LEU A 290 -10.90 -4.72 18.62
N THR A 291 -9.65 -4.28 18.50
CA THR A 291 -8.50 -4.97 19.06
C THR A 291 -8.41 -4.82 20.58
N PHE A 292 -8.59 -3.59 21.09
CA PHE A 292 -8.26 -3.28 22.49
C PHE A 292 -9.46 -3.17 23.42
N LYS A 293 -10.70 -3.03 22.87
CA LYS A 293 -11.90 -2.86 23.70
C LYS A 293 -12.95 -3.94 23.45
N PHE A 294 -13.05 -4.45 22.22
CA PHE A 294 -14.09 -5.39 21.84
C PHE A 294 -13.63 -6.85 21.88
N ALA A 295 -12.41 -7.14 21.45
CA ALA A 295 -11.84 -8.47 21.51
C ALA A 295 -11.60 -8.91 22.96
N THR A 296 -11.85 -10.19 23.25
CA THR A 296 -11.55 -10.84 24.53
C THR A 296 -10.42 -11.86 24.32
N GLY A 297 -9.82 -12.34 25.42
CA GLY A 297 -8.65 -13.23 25.34
C GLY A 297 -8.85 -14.55 24.58
N ASN A 298 -10.12 -14.93 24.37
CA ASN A 298 -10.48 -16.16 23.63
C ASN A 298 -10.89 -15.90 22.18
N ASP A 299 -10.99 -14.63 21.77
CA ASP A 299 -11.34 -14.28 20.39
C ASP A 299 -10.10 -14.38 19.48
N TRP A 300 -10.32 -14.69 18.22
CA TRP A 300 -9.25 -14.69 17.24
C TRP A 300 -9.16 -13.33 16.54
N TRP A 301 -7.93 -12.83 16.43
CA TRP A 301 -7.61 -11.58 15.78
C TRP A 301 -6.74 -11.84 14.54
N PHE A 302 -7.10 -11.20 13.43
CA PHE A 302 -6.40 -11.33 12.15
C PHE A 302 -6.06 -9.96 11.59
N HIS A 303 -4.90 -9.88 10.95
CA HIS A 303 -4.45 -8.72 10.19
C HIS A 303 -3.43 -9.16 9.13
N ALA A 304 -3.48 -8.51 7.95
CA ALA A 304 -2.53 -8.77 6.88
C ALA A 304 -1.12 -8.32 7.28
N LYS A 305 -0.15 -9.22 7.22
CA LYS A 305 1.23 -8.93 7.65
C LYS A 305 1.91 -7.95 6.69
N GLY A 306 2.46 -6.86 7.26
CA GLY A 306 3.33 -5.93 6.53
C GLY A 306 2.63 -5.01 5.53
N MET A 307 1.30 -4.91 5.58
CA MET A 307 0.53 -4.00 4.74
C MET A 307 -0.61 -3.36 5.53
N PRO A 308 -1.02 -2.12 5.17
CA PRO A 308 -2.20 -1.48 5.76
C PRO A 308 -3.45 -2.29 5.46
N GLY A 309 -4.35 -2.39 6.45
CA GLY A 309 -5.60 -3.15 6.27
C GLY A 309 -6.50 -3.11 7.47
N SER A 310 -7.62 -3.82 7.35
CA SER A 310 -8.60 -3.97 8.42
C SER A 310 -8.12 -4.96 9.48
N HIS A 311 -8.44 -4.70 10.74
CA HIS A 311 -8.40 -5.71 11.78
C HIS A 311 -9.70 -6.51 11.75
N VAL A 312 -9.58 -7.82 11.83
CA VAL A 312 -10.72 -8.73 11.90
C VAL A 312 -10.73 -9.41 13.25
N VAL A 313 -11.87 -9.35 13.94
CA VAL A 313 -12.08 -10.07 15.20
C VAL A 313 -13.18 -11.11 15.01
N VAL A 314 -12.86 -12.35 15.28
CA VAL A 314 -13.79 -13.47 15.24
C VAL A 314 -14.18 -13.86 16.64
N LYS A 315 -15.48 -13.82 16.95
CA LYS A 315 -16.04 -14.27 18.23
C LYS A 315 -16.16 -15.78 18.24
N THR A 316 -15.36 -16.44 19.06
CA THR A 316 -15.27 -17.91 19.12
C THR A 316 -16.23 -18.56 20.13
N ASN A 317 -16.91 -17.76 20.97
CA ASN A 317 -17.76 -18.27 22.07
C ASN A 317 -17.03 -19.25 23.00
N ASN A 318 -15.70 -19.04 23.19
CA ASN A 318 -14.77 -19.87 23.97
C ASN A 318 -14.39 -21.21 23.31
N GLU A 319 -14.65 -21.41 22.05
CA GLU A 319 -14.10 -22.53 21.29
C GLU A 319 -12.61 -22.28 20.99
N THR A 320 -11.77 -23.31 21.19
CA THR A 320 -10.33 -23.22 21.01
C THR A 320 -9.86 -23.61 19.60
N ASP A 321 -10.63 -24.45 18.93
CA ASP A 321 -10.34 -24.93 17.58
C ASP A 321 -11.38 -24.37 16.59
N LEU A 322 -10.91 -23.50 15.68
CA LEU A 322 -11.74 -22.99 14.60
C LEU A 322 -11.62 -23.93 13.38
N PRO A 323 -12.72 -24.17 12.64
CA PRO A 323 -12.67 -24.96 11.43
C PRO A 323 -11.86 -24.26 10.32
N ASP A 324 -11.16 -25.03 9.47
CA ASP A 324 -10.33 -24.49 8.38
C ASP A 324 -11.08 -23.49 7.48
N ARG A 325 -12.37 -23.72 7.24
CA ARG A 325 -13.24 -22.79 6.48
C ARG A 325 -13.32 -21.41 7.07
N MET A 326 -13.12 -21.27 8.40
CA MET A 326 -13.13 -19.98 9.05
C MET A 326 -11.89 -19.16 8.66
N PHE A 327 -10.72 -19.80 8.55
CA PHE A 327 -9.49 -19.15 8.10
C PHE A 327 -9.61 -18.73 6.62
N GLU A 328 -10.26 -19.54 5.79
CA GLU A 328 -10.59 -19.17 4.41
C GLU A 328 -11.52 -17.95 4.38
N ALA A 329 -12.60 -17.95 5.17
CA ALA A 329 -13.56 -16.84 5.22
C ALA A 329 -12.94 -15.48 5.65
N VAL A 330 -11.91 -15.50 6.49
CA VAL A 330 -11.19 -14.27 6.92
C VAL A 330 -10.20 -13.79 5.87
N SER A 331 -9.72 -14.67 4.98
CA SER A 331 -8.73 -14.33 3.95
C SER A 331 -9.33 -13.71 2.68
N TYR A 332 -10.65 -13.73 2.54
CA TYR A 332 -11.42 -13.09 1.47
C TYR A 332 -12.04 -11.75 1.92
#